data_9cb14d7258560e18191bc8e03a67bbd8
#
_entry.id   9cb14d7258560e18191bc8e03a67bbd8
#
_cell.length_a   1.000
_cell.length_b   1.000
_cell.length_c   1.000
_cell.angle_alpha   90.00
_cell.angle_beta   90.00
_cell.angle_gamma   90.00
#
_symmetry.space_group_name_H-M   'P 1'
#
loop_
_entity.id
_entity.type
_entity.pdbx_description
1 polymer ?
#
loop_
_entity_poly.entity_id
_entity_poly.type
_entity_poly.pdbx_seq_one_letter_code
_entity_poly.pdbx_strand_id
1 'polypeptide(L)'
;MKLKYLLFFLIFSLTSAQNNYQTPFEKGNGNQTVTYDEMNAYYQNLSQNFSVIQYLKKGEDDNGKPIYVVIYNPFPEKDLNKLRKDKAILFVNNGIHPGEPDGIDATMMLMRDLASKKIKTPQNVVVAAISAYNVSGMLNRGSFSRANQNGPEQYGFRGNAGNYDLNRDFIKADSKNARSFQEIYHWLKPDVFIDNHVSNGADYQYTFTYISTFKERLGKVLGDYFYNSYQAGNLEDLKKLGYESTPYVNIHGDVPEVGFASFEDSPRYSTGYTTLFNSLGTVPETHMLKPYDKRVDATYKYMLISLQNLDKDYKKIKQLRIENLKQYQAGKQYGIRWKIDSTKYSSMDFKGYEGKYKPSEISGKPRLYYDRTKPFTKKIKLFTTAVPTGYITIPKYYVIPRSQYRVIEELRRNQIQMKMIQRDSTIAVQSYKINDFKTVKNPYEGHYLHFETTVEKSDKMQSFSAGDYIVSTSQEGIKYIIETLEPEAIDSFFNWNFFDGIVAQKEYYSAYIFEDTAAELLKKDKGLRRRFEAKKASDKKFAEDGTAQLDWIYINSPYFEEKTFRQYPVCRIL
;
A
#
# COMPACT_ATOMS: atom_id res chain seq x y z
N MET A 1 20.21 -5.06 63.29
CA MET A 1 20.68 -5.99 62.23
C MET A 1 19.59 -6.48 61.31
N LYS A 2 18.31 -6.56 61.70
CA LYS A 2 17.22 -7.05 60.80
C LYS A 2 16.73 -6.06 59.72
N LEU A 3 16.91 -4.77 59.90
CA LEU A 3 16.43 -3.74 58.96
C LEU A 3 17.33 -3.59 57.69
N LYS A 4 18.63 -3.86 57.79
CA LYS A 4 19.56 -3.80 56.66
C LYS A 4 19.37 -4.92 55.62
N TYR A 5 18.89 -6.09 56.06
CA TYR A 5 18.60 -7.21 55.17
C TYR A 5 17.31 -6.98 54.34
N LEU A 6 16.33 -6.26 54.89
CA LEU A 6 15.08 -5.96 54.19
C LEU A 6 15.30 -4.99 53.03
N LEU A 7 16.20 -4.02 53.22
CA LEU A 7 16.56 -3.06 52.15
C LEU A 7 17.33 -3.73 51.00
N PHE A 8 18.19 -4.71 51.32
CA PHE A 8 18.95 -5.46 50.31
C PHE A 8 18.04 -6.40 49.48
N PHE A 9 16.99 -6.96 50.07
CA PHE A 9 16.00 -7.80 49.39
C PHE A 9 15.10 -6.98 48.45
N LEU A 10 14.74 -5.74 48.82
CA LEU A 10 13.95 -4.85 47.98
C LEU A 10 14.72 -4.34 46.75
N ILE A 11 16.04 -4.08 46.90
CA ILE A 11 16.89 -3.65 45.78
C ILE A 11 17.11 -4.81 44.79
N PHE A 12 17.24 -6.05 45.30
CA PHE A 12 17.36 -7.26 44.44
C PHE A 12 16.07 -7.56 43.67
N SER A 13 14.91 -7.30 44.23
CA SER A 13 13.61 -7.47 43.59
C SER A 13 13.40 -6.46 42.42
N LEU A 14 13.88 -5.23 42.58
CA LEU A 14 13.77 -4.20 41.54
C LEU A 14 14.71 -4.46 40.36
N THR A 15 15.91 -4.98 40.57
CA THR A 15 16.83 -5.35 39.49
C THR A 15 16.39 -6.60 38.75
N SER A 16 15.75 -7.57 39.42
CA SER A 16 15.19 -8.77 38.80
C SER A 16 13.99 -8.45 37.91
N ALA A 17 13.14 -7.46 38.24
CA ALA A 17 12.00 -7.08 37.44
C ALA A 17 12.41 -6.43 36.10
N GLN A 18 13.50 -5.70 36.09
CA GLN A 18 13.97 -5.02 34.90
C GLN A 18 14.59 -5.98 33.84
N ASN A 19 15.16 -7.09 34.31
CA ASN A 19 15.74 -8.13 33.43
C ASN A 19 14.69 -9.06 32.78
N ASN A 20 13.46 -9.11 33.30
CA ASN A 20 12.42 -10.02 32.82
C ASN A 20 11.83 -9.64 31.45
N TYR A 21 12.10 -8.44 30.92
CA TYR A 21 11.52 -7.94 29.67
C TYR A 21 12.58 -7.61 28.62
N GLN A 22 13.77 -8.18 28.71
CA GLN A 22 14.75 -8.08 27.63
C GLN A 22 14.30 -8.90 26.42
N THR A 23 14.40 -8.31 25.24
CA THR A 23 14.11 -8.99 23.97
C THR A 23 15.25 -9.92 23.56
N PRO A 24 15.03 -10.91 22.68
CA PRO A 24 16.11 -11.69 22.08
C PRO A 24 17.17 -10.82 21.41
N PHE A 25 16.79 -9.73 20.77
CA PHE A 25 17.72 -8.73 20.21
C PHE A 25 18.68 -8.18 21.28
N GLU A 26 18.16 -7.76 22.43
CA GLU A 26 18.98 -7.22 23.53
C GLU A 26 19.87 -8.29 24.18
N LYS A 27 19.40 -9.53 24.30
CA LYS A 27 20.16 -10.66 24.82
C LYS A 27 21.24 -11.18 23.85
N GLY A 28 20.96 -11.09 22.54
CA GLY A 28 21.79 -11.60 21.46
C GLY A 28 22.78 -10.58 20.90
N ASN A 29 23.30 -9.67 21.74
CA ASN A 29 24.29 -8.64 21.36
C ASN A 29 23.89 -7.79 20.14
N GLY A 30 22.58 -7.59 19.94
CA GLY A 30 22.06 -6.78 18.84
C GLY A 30 22.13 -7.42 17.44
N ASN A 31 22.32 -8.74 17.34
CA ASN A 31 22.37 -9.46 16.06
C ASN A 31 21.44 -10.69 15.97
N GLN A 32 20.52 -10.80 16.93
CA GLN A 32 19.47 -11.82 16.90
C GLN A 32 18.11 -11.15 16.87
N THR A 33 17.13 -11.76 16.20
CA THR A 33 15.76 -11.33 16.21
C THR A 33 14.87 -12.43 16.76
N VAL A 34 13.71 -12.03 17.29
CA VAL A 34 12.72 -12.89 17.92
C VAL A 34 12.12 -13.91 16.93
N THR A 35 11.80 -15.10 17.41
CA THR A 35 10.89 -16.03 16.72
C THR A 35 9.44 -15.67 16.96
N TYR A 36 8.52 -16.22 16.17
CA TYR A 36 7.08 -15.97 16.34
C TYR A 36 6.57 -16.40 17.74
N ASP A 37 7.01 -17.55 18.22
CA ASP A 37 6.57 -18.06 19.53
C ASP A 37 7.14 -17.24 20.71
N GLU A 38 8.40 -16.85 20.64
CA GLU A 38 9.02 -15.96 21.62
C GLU A 38 8.35 -14.58 21.64
N MET A 39 8.03 -14.03 20.46
CA MET A 39 7.31 -12.75 20.36
C MET A 39 5.92 -12.84 21.02
N ASN A 40 5.18 -13.91 20.75
CA ASN A 40 3.86 -14.12 21.36
C ASN A 40 3.96 -14.27 22.87
N ALA A 41 4.88 -15.09 23.36
CA ALA A 41 5.13 -15.27 24.80
C ALA A 41 5.51 -13.94 25.46
N TYR A 42 6.36 -13.15 24.82
CA TYR A 42 6.76 -11.84 25.31
C TYR A 42 5.58 -10.88 25.46
N TYR A 43 4.75 -10.72 24.44
CA TYR A 43 3.60 -9.81 24.50
C TYR A 43 2.49 -10.32 25.43
N GLN A 44 2.29 -11.63 25.55
CA GLN A 44 1.39 -12.22 26.54
C GLN A 44 1.85 -11.88 27.95
N ASN A 45 3.13 -12.09 28.24
CA ASN A 45 3.72 -11.73 29.54
C ASN A 45 3.58 -10.23 29.82
N LEU A 46 3.89 -9.37 28.83
CA LEU A 46 3.77 -7.93 28.98
C LEU A 46 2.32 -7.50 29.28
N SER A 47 1.33 -8.09 28.59
CA SER A 47 -0.08 -7.78 28.79
C SER A 47 -0.64 -8.26 30.13
N GLN A 48 -0.11 -9.35 30.67
CA GLN A 48 -0.49 -9.87 32.02
C GLN A 48 0.04 -8.97 33.14
N ASN A 49 1.19 -8.36 32.96
CA ASN A 49 1.86 -7.58 34.01
C ASN A 49 1.60 -6.07 33.91
N PHE A 50 1.14 -5.56 32.79
CA PHE A 50 0.86 -4.14 32.56
C PHE A 50 -0.55 -3.92 32.02
N SER A 51 -1.46 -3.39 32.82
CA SER A 51 -2.86 -3.14 32.47
C SER A 51 -3.04 -2.14 31.31
N VAL A 52 -2.00 -1.39 30.96
CA VAL A 52 -1.96 -0.48 29.81
C VAL A 52 -1.65 -1.18 28.48
N ILE A 53 -1.26 -2.46 28.52
CA ILE A 53 -0.99 -3.30 27.34
C ILE A 53 -2.14 -4.28 27.14
N GLN A 54 -2.59 -4.38 25.89
CA GLN A 54 -3.49 -5.43 25.43
C GLN A 54 -2.81 -6.18 24.28
N TYR A 55 -2.95 -7.50 24.24
CA TYR A 55 -2.46 -8.35 23.15
C TYR A 55 -3.61 -9.19 22.62
N LEU A 56 -4.07 -8.87 21.40
CA LEU A 56 -5.36 -9.33 20.88
C LEU A 56 -5.18 -10.03 19.53
N LYS A 57 -5.73 -11.25 19.38
CA LYS A 57 -5.91 -11.85 18.05
C LYS A 57 -6.94 -11.01 17.29
N LYS A 58 -6.55 -10.47 16.12
CA LYS A 58 -7.39 -9.61 15.29
C LYS A 58 -7.52 -10.10 13.86
N GLY A 59 -6.77 -11.10 13.47
CA GLY A 59 -6.83 -11.68 12.14
C GLY A 59 -6.12 -13.02 12.06
N GLU A 60 -5.97 -13.52 10.86
CA GLU A 60 -5.22 -14.73 10.56
C GLU A 60 -4.53 -14.61 9.20
N ASP A 61 -3.44 -15.36 9.02
CA ASP A 61 -2.78 -15.52 7.73
C ASP A 61 -3.43 -16.64 6.88
N ASP A 62 -2.91 -16.87 5.68
CA ASP A 62 -3.43 -17.89 4.76
C ASP A 62 -3.34 -19.33 5.31
N ASN A 63 -2.43 -19.60 6.25
CA ASN A 63 -2.33 -20.87 6.96
C ASN A 63 -3.19 -20.94 8.23
N GLY A 64 -4.03 -19.93 8.50
CA GLY A 64 -4.85 -19.85 9.70
C GLY A 64 -4.05 -19.51 10.97
N LYS A 65 -2.78 -19.06 10.83
CA LYS A 65 -1.99 -18.61 11.97
C LYS A 65 -2.48 -17.24 12.43
N PRO A 66 -2.60 -17.01 13.76
CA PRO A 66 -3.17 -15.76 14.26
C PRO A 66 -2.26 -14.56 14.00
N ILE A 67 -2.87 -13.48 13.52
CA ILE A 67 -2.28 -12.15 13.48
C ILE A 67 -2.72 -11.40 14.72
N TYR A 68 -1.75 -10.95 15.51
CA TYR A 68 -1.98 -10.24 16.76
C TYR A 68 -1.71 -8.75 16.63
N VAL A 69 -2.50 -7.98 17.36
CA VAL A 69 -2.29 -6.55 17.59
C VAL A 69 -1.96 -6.31 19.05
N VAL A 70 -0.83 -5.68 19.31
CA VAL A 70 -0.48 -5.15 20.61
C VAL A 70 -0.92 -3.71 20.71
N ILE A 71 -1.58 -3.32 21.81
CA ILE A 71 -2.06 -1.97 22.05
C ILE A 71 -1.49 -1.47 23.38
N TYR A 72 -0.85 -0.31 23.31
CA TYR A 72 -0.57 0.50 24.49
C TYR A 72 -1.65 1.58 24.60
N ASN A 73 -2.45 1.49 25.66
CA ASN A 73 -3.51 2.44 25.97
C ASN A 73 -3.39 2.92 27.42
N PRO A 74 -2.86 4.12 27.67
CA PRO A 74 -2.69 4.65 29.02
C PRO A 74 -3.99 5.21 29.63
N PHE A 75 -5.08 5.24 28.88
CA PHE A 75 -6.35 5.83 29.32
C PHE A 75 -7.27 4.82 30.01
N PRO A 76 -8.19 5.27 30.90
CA PRO A 76 -9.21 4.41 31.50
C PRO A 76 -10.19 3.83 30.46
N GLU A 77 -10.59 4.63 29.46
CA GLU A 77 -11.46 4.19 28.38
C GLU A 77 -10.75 3.14 27.51
N LYS A 78 -11.44 2.06 27.17
CA LYS A 78 -10.93 0.97 26.31
C LYS A 78 -11.63 0.89 24.97
N ASP A 79 -12.78 1.53 24.81
CA ASP A 79 -13.50 1.60 23.55
C ASP A 79 -12.80 2.59 22.60
N LEU A 80 -12.21 2.06 21.53
CA LEU A 80 -11.52 2.86 20.52
C LEU A 80 -12.46 3.85 19.80
N ASN A 81 -13.76 3.55 19.68
CA ASN A 81 -14.73 4.48 19.08
C ASN A 81 -14.93 5.73 19.92
N LYS A 82 -14.87 5.57 21.24
CA LYS A 82 -14.91 6.71 22.17
C LYS A 82 -13.58 7.45 22.19
N LEU A 83 -12.47 6.71 22.31
CA LEU A 83 -11.11 7.29 22.36
C LEU A 83 -10.82 8.15 21.12
N ARG A 84 -11.19 7.69 19.93
CA ARG A 84 -10.95 8.43 18.69
C ARG A 84 -11.61 9.82 18.62
N LYS A 85 -12.59 10.11 19.45
CA LYS A 85 -13.18 11.47 19.50
C LYS A 85 -12.15 12.50 19.97
N ASP A 86 -11.34 12.13 20.98
CA ASP A 86 -10.45 13.05 21.68
C ASP A 86 -8.97 12.64 21.66
N LYS A 87 -8.66 11.43 21.18
CA LYS A 87 -7.30 10.90 21.13
C LYS A 87 -6.92 10.53 19.71
N ALA A 88 -5.63 10.55 19.40
CA ALA A 88 -5.10 10.05 18.15
C ALA A 88 -4.65 8.59 18.28
N ILE A 89 -4.55 7.91 17.15
CA ILE A 89 -4.02 6.55 17.09
C ILE A 89 -2.79 6.54 16.18
N LEU A 90 -1.66 6.09 16.74
CA LEU A 90 -0.47 5.69 15.99
C LEU A 90 -0.58 4.20 15.72
N PHE A 91 -0.58 3.83 14.44
CA PHE A 91 -0.59 2.44 14.02
C PHE A 91 0.74 2.06 13.37
N VAL A 92 1.39 1.02 13.90
CA VAL A 92 2.64 0.47 13.39
C VAL A 92 2.39 -0.90 12.78
N ASN A 93 2.88 -1.13 11.58
CA ASN A 93 2.87 -2.43 10.94
C ASN A 93 4.29 -2.98 10.87
N ASN A 94 4.48 -4.26 11.22
CA ASN A 94 5.78 -4.89 11.23
C ASN A 94 5.74 -6.21 10.47
N GLY A 95 6.85 -6.53 9.84
CA GLY A 95 7.06 -7.85 9.28
C GLY A 95 6.15 -8.18 8.09
N ILE A 96 5.84 -7.23 7.21
CA ILE A 96 5.34 -7.56 5.87
C ILE A 96 6.36 -8.47 5.19
N HIS A 97 7.63 -8.11 5.31
CA HIS A 97 8.76 -8.93 4.94
C HIS A 97 9.51 -9.35 6.21
N PRO A 98 9.27 -10.53 6.76
CA PRO A 98 9.91 -10.93 8.03
C PRO A 98 11.43 -11.11 7.95
N GLY A 99 12.00 -11.04 6.75
CA GLY A 99 13.44 -10.87 6.54
C GLY A 99 13.95 -9.47 6.88
N GLU A 100 13.07 -8.54 7.20
CA GLU A 100 13.29 -7.15 7.58
C GLU A 100 12.78 -6.93 9.02
N PRO A 101 13.38 -7.59 10.04
CA PRO A 101 12.76 -7.67 11.37
C PRO A 101 12.98 -6.44 12.26
N ASP A 102 13.64 -5.41 11.78
CA ASP A 102 14.01 -4.19 12.53
C ASP A 102 12.81 -3.60 13.30
N GLY A 103 11.65 -3.50 12.63
CA GLY A 103 10.43 -2.99 13.24
C GLY A 103 9.85 -3.91 14.31
N ILE A 104 9.98 -5.23 14.16
CA ILE A 104 9.48 -6.20 15.16
C ILE A 104 10.20 -5.98 16.49
N ASP A 105 11.54 -6.02 16.48
CA ASP A 105 12.34 -5.88 17.70
C ASP A 105 12.23 -4.46 18.29
N ALA A 106 12.26 -3.42 17.44
CA ALA A 106 12.08 -2.04 17.88
C ALA A 106 10.71 -1.80 18.53
N THR A 107 9.63 -2.41 17.99
CA THR A 107 8.28 -2.29 18.58
C THR A 107 8.16 -3.02 19.91
N MET A 108 8.79 -4.19 20.07
CA MET A 108 8.83 -4.90 21.36
C MET A 108 9.47 -4.03 22.46
N MET A 109 10.59 -3.38 22.14
CA MET A 109 11.26 -2.45 23.06
C MET A 109 10.39 -1.21 23.35
N LEU A 110 9.77 -0.61 22.33
CA LEU A 110 8.90 0.57 22.50
C LEU A 110 7.71 0.28 23.40
N MET A 111 7.00 -0.83 23.20
CA MET A 111 5.84 -1.21 24.00
C MET A 111 6.21 -1.47 25.46
N ARG A 112 7.35 -2.14 25.70
CA ARG A 112 7.90 -2.34 27.04
C ARG A 112 8.24 -1.00 27.71
N ASP A 113 8.96 -0.14 27.03
CA ASP A 113 9.45 1.12 27.59
C ASP A 113 8.30 2.09 27.89
N LEU A 114 7.22 2.04 27.10
CA LEU A 114 5.96 2.73 27.39
C LEU A 114 5.26 2.12 28.62
N ALA A 115 5.12 0.79 28.69
CA ALA A 115 4.43 0.09 29.77
C ALA A 115 5.13 0.28 31.11
N SER A 116 6.46 0.19 31.12
CA SER A 116 7.31 0.36 32.32
C SER A 116 7.55 1.83 32.69
N LYS A 117 7.02 2.78 31.91
CA LYS A 117 7.24 4.24 32.09
C LYS A 117 8.72 4.66 32.01
N LYS A 118 9.54 3.88 31.33
CA LYS A 118 10.94 4.27 31.03
C LYS A 118 11.01 5.47 30.10
N ILE A 119 9.99 5.63 29.26
CA ILE A 119 9.76 6.81 28.43
C ILE A 119 8.47 7.51 28.85
N LYS A 120 8.37 8.81 28.54
CA LYS A 120 7.23 9.64 28.91
C LYS A 120 5.93 9.08 28.33
N THR A 121 4.93 8.90 29.19
CA THR A 121 3.56 8.50 28.78
C THR A 121 2.93 9.55 27.89
N PRO A 122 2.49 9.20 26.67
CA PRO A 122 1.74 10.11 25.81
C PRO A 122 0.38 10.46 26.44
N GLN A 123 -0.04 11.70 26.30
CA GLN A 123 -1.25 12.24 26.92
C GLN A 123 -2.47 12.16 25.99
N ASN A 124 -2.25 11.97 24.68
CA ASN A 124 -3.27 12.11 23.66
C ASN A 124 -3.25 10.98 22.61
N VAL A 125 -2.38 9.99 22.76
CA VAL A 125 -2.15 8.96 21.74
C VAL A 125 -2.28 7.55 22.33
N VAL A 126 -3.02 6.71 21.62
CA VAL A 126 -2.97 5.25 21.74
C VAL A 126 -2.00 4.73 20.69
N VAL A 127 -1.12 3.80 21.07
CA VAL A 127 -0.22 3.13 20.13
C VAL A 127 -0.73 1.71 19.89
N ALA A 128 -0.96 1.37 18.64
CA ALA A 128 -1.32 0.02 18.22
C ALA A 128 -0.27 -0.51 17.25
N ALA A 129 0.08 -1.79 17.31
CA ALA A 129 0.97 -2.38 16.32
C ALA A 129 0.54 -3.80 15.97
N ILE A 130 0.57 -4.14 14.68
CA ILE A 130 0.64 -5.54 14.26
C ILE A 130 2.03 -6.04 14.63
N SER A 131 2.08 -7.08 15.46
CA SER A 131 3.35 -7.62 15.97
C SER A 131 4.20 -8.25 14.85
N ALA A 132 3.56 -9.07 13.99
CA ALA A 132 4.11 -9.60 12.75
C ALA A 132 2.98 -9.83 11.75
N TYR A 133 3.04 -9.17 10.59
CA TYR A 133 1.99 -9.23 9.59
C TYR A 133 2.04 -10.51 8.76
N ASN A 134 3.21 -10.87 8.27
CA ASN A 134 3.46 -12.10 7.50
C ASN A 134 3.92 -13.22 8.43
N VAL A 135 2.98 -13.84 9.14
CA VAL A 135 3.29 -14.88 10.13
C VAL A 135 3.95 -16.09 9.47
N SER A 136 3.41 -16.56 8.34
CA SER A 136 3.99 -17.71 7.61
C SER A 136 5.40 -17.42 7.11
N GLY A 137 5.65 -16.21 6.63
CA GLY A 137 7.00 -15.78 6.26
C GLY A 137 7.95 -15.71 7.46
N MET A 138 7.46 -15.31 8.64
CA MET A 138 8.24 -15.29 9.88
C MET A 138 8.59 -16.71 10.35
N LEU A 139 7.68 -17.67 10.19
CA LEU A 139 7.89 -19.09 10.51
C LEU A 139 8.86 -19.77 9.52
N ASN A 140 8.93 -19.31 8.26
CA ASN A 140 9.92 -19.76 7.26
C ASN A 140 11.25 -19.06 7.50
N ARG A 141 11.90 -19.43 8.60
CA ARG A 141 13.06 -18.75 9.18
C ARG A 141 14.38 -19.45 8.83
N GLY A 142 15.41 -18.67 8.61
CA GLY A 142 16.77 -19.15 8.38
C GLY A 142 17.75 -18.01 8.10
N SER A 143 18.92 -18.34 7.54
CA SER A 143 19.97 -17.40 7.11
C SER A 143 20.06 -17.30 5.58
N PHE A 144 19.00 -17.65 4.87
CA PHE A 144 18.89 -17.64 3.41
C PHE A 144 18.10 -16.42 2.91
N SER A 145 18.08 -16.22 1.59
CA SER A 145 17.30 -15.24 0.84
C SER A 145 17.79 -13.79 0.82
N ARG A 146 18.40 -13.28 1.87
CA ARG A 146 18.86 -11.87 1.95
C ARG A 146 20.38 -11.78 1.91
N ALA A 147 20.98 -12.17 0.79
CA ALA A 147 22.42 -12.32 0.60
C ALA A 147 23.27 -11.08 0.96
N ASN A 148 22.71 -9.88 0.85
CA ASN A 148 23.44 -8.63 1.06
C ASN A 148 23.16 -7.98 2.42
N GLN A 149 22.26 -8.55 3.24
CA GLN A 149 21.83 -7.93 4.49
C GLN A 149 22.84 -8.19 5.62
N ASN A 150 23.22 -7.14 6.32
CA ASN A 150 24.13 -7.21 7.47
C ASN A 150 23.34 -7.49 8.76
N GLY A 151 23.12 -8.76 9.05
CA GLY A 151 22.34 -9.23 10.18
C GLY A 151 20.82 -9.04 10.04
N PRO A 152 20.06 -9.61 10.96
CA PRO A 152 20.48 -10.53 12.04
C PRO A 152 20.91 -11.91 11.51
N GLU A 153 21.38 -12.79 12.41
CA GLU A 153 21.88 -14.13 12.05
C GLU A 153 20.84 -15.01 11.36
N GLN A 154 19.61 -14.93 11.82
CA GLN A 154 18.45 -15.60 11.25
C GLN A 154 17.27 -14.66 11.17
N TYR A 155 16.47 -14.80 10.12
CA TYR A 155 15.32 -13.95 9.82
C TYR A 155 14.27 -14.73 9.02
N GLY A 156 13.09 -14.18 8.85
CA GLY A 156 12.02 -14.80 8.07
C GLY A 156 12.16 -14.57 6.55
N PHE A 157 11.19 -15.09 5.81
CA PHE A 157 11.11 -15.01 4.36
C PHE A 157 10.12 -13.95 3.89
N ARG A 158 10.34 -13.38 2.70
CA ARG A 158 9.52 -12.29 2.12
C ARG A 158 8.11 -12.73 1.79
N GLY A 159 7.97 -13.87 1.08
CA GLY A 159 6.68 -14.39 0.65
C GLY A 159 5.84 -14.90 1.80
N ASN A 160 4.51 -14.79 1.68
CA ASN A 160 3.56 -15.40 2.60
C ASN A 160 3.39 -16.91 2.31
N ALA A 161 2.39 -17.57 2.92
CA ALA A 161 2.10 -18.98 2.69
C ALA A 161 1.81 -19.33 1.21
N GLY A 162 1.21 -18.40 0.48
CA GLY A 162 0.95 -18.51 -0.97
C GLY A 162 2.10 -18.02 -1.84
N ASN A 163 3.24 -17.65 -1.23
CA ASN A 163 4.40 -17.05 -1.88
C ASN A 163 4.12 -15.70 -2.57
N TYR A 164 3.15 -14.94 -2.07
CA TYR A 164 2.87 -13.57 -2.49
C TYR A 164 3.66 -12.54 -1.68
N ASP A 165 4.01 -11.42 -2.31
CA ASP A 165 4.50 -10.23 -1.64
C ASP A 165 3.30 -9.43 -1.08
N LEU A 166 3.12 -9.49 0.23
CA LEU A 166 2.00 -8.80 0.89
C LEU A 166 2.05 -7.28 0.73
N ASN A 167 3.22 -6.70 0.40
CA ASN A 167 3.32 -5.28 0.06
C ASN A 167 2.90 -4.97 -1.39
N ARG A 168 2.11 -5.85 -2.01
CA ARG A 168 1.42 -5.67 -3.30
C ARG A 168 -0.07 -6.01 -3.19
N ASP A 169 -0.54 -6.36 -1.97
CA ASP A 169 -1.85 -6.96 -1.77
C ASP A 169 -2.87 -6.04 -1.06
N PHE A 170 -2.47 -4.83 -0.66
CA PHE A 170 -3.32 -3.96 0.18
C PHE A 170 -4.65 -3.57 -0.46
N ILE A 171 -4.70 -3.34 -1.77
CA ILE A 171 -5.93 -2.90 -2.45
C ILE A 171 -6.75 -4.09 -3.00
N LYS A 172 -6.09 -5.13 -3.52
CA LYS A 172 -6.79 -6.28 -4.13
C LYS A 172 -7.24 -7.33 -3.10
N ALA A 173 -6.56 -7.37 -1.93
CA ALA A 173 -6.88 -8.17 -0.75
C ALA A 173 -7.16 -9.66 -1.04
N ASP A 174 -6.30 -10.31 -1.84
CA ASP A 174 -6.45 -11.72 -2.19
C ASP A 174 -6.14 -12.62 -1.00
N SER A 175 -5.11 -12.29 -0.22
CA SER A 175 -4.69 -13.07 0.95
C SER A 175 -5.58 -12.80 2.17
N LYS A 176 -5.67 -13.78 3.08
CA LYS A 176 -6.28 -13.56 4.39
C LYS A 176 -5.50 -12.52 5.21
N ASN A 177 -4.18 -12.43 5.01
CA ASN A 177 -3.36 -11.37 5.62
C ASN A 177 -3.90 -9.99 5.25
N ALA A 178 -4.10 -9.71 3.95
CA ALA A 178 -4.56 -8.40 3.49
C ALA A 178 -5.98 -8.08 3.98
N ARG A 179 -6.88 -9.07 3.98
CA ARG A 179 -8.23 -8.93 4.54
C ARG A 179 -8.18 -8.63 6.04
N SER A 180 -7.35 -9.36 6.79
CA SER A 180 -7.13 -9.09 8.21
C SER A 180 -6.56 -7.69 8.45
N PHE A 181 -5.61 -7.23 7.62
CA PHE A 181 -5.08 -5.87 7.72
C PHE A 181 -6.17 -4.82 7.50
N GLN A 182 -6.99 -4.95 6.46
CA GLN A 182 -8.08 -4.02 6.18
C GLN A 182 -9.04 -3.93 7.37
N GLU A 183 -9.44 -5.07 7.96
CA GLU A 183 -10.31 -5.12 9.14
C GLU A 183 -9.66 -4.47 10.37
N ILE A 184 -8.38 -4.75 10.63
CA ILE A 184 -7.60 -4.13 11.72
C ILE A 184 -7.49 -2.62 11.48
N TYR A 185 -7.15 -2.20 10.27
CA TYR A 185 -7.00 -0.79 9.91
C TYR A 185 -8.30 -0.01 10.16
N HIS A 186 -9.43 -0.54 9.70
CA HIS A 186 -10.75 0.10 9.88
C HIS A 186 -11.28 0.00 11.30
N TRP A 187 -10.85 -1.00 12.07
CA TRP A 187 -11.11 -1.05 13.50
C TRP A 187 -10.31 0.02 14.26
N LEU A 188 -9.06 0.24 13.90
CA LEU A 188 -8.19 1.26 14.50
C LEU A 188 -8.50 2.68 14.00
N LYS A 189 -8.72 2.87 12.70
CA LYS A 189 -8.83 4.17 11.99
C LYS A 189 -7.69 5.13 12.39
N PRO A 190 -6.44 4.79 12.08
CA PRO A 190 -5.27 5.51 12.58
C PRO A 190 -5.14 6.90 11.98
N ASP A 191 -4.58 7.83 12.76
CA ASP A 191 -4.21 9.16 12.31
C ASP A 191 -2.84 9.16 11.64
N VAL A 192 -1.91 8.38 12.20
CA VAL A 192 -0.55 8.17 11.67
C VAL A 192 -0.31 6.67 11.50
N PHE A 193 0.32 6.31 10.40
CA PHE A 193 0.68 4.96 10.04
C PHE A 193 2.18 4.84 9.79
N ILE A 194 2.82 3.83 10.38
CA ILE A 194 4.22 3.49 10.15
C ILE A 194 4.31 2.04 9.70
N ASP A 195 4.99 1.78 8.59
CA ASP A 195 5.26 0.45 8.07
C ASP A 195 6.75 0.20 7.99
N ASN A 196 7.28 -0.65 8.87
CA ASN A 196 8.73 -0.81 9.04
C ASN A 196 9.31 -1.79 8.04
N HIS A 197 10.34 -1.35 7.29
CA HIS A 197 11.05 -2.05 6.24
C HIS A 197 12.58 -1.91 6.30
N VAL A 198 13.26 -2.60 5.37
CA VAL A 198 14.70 -2.51 5.16
C VAL A 198 15.00 -2.36 3.66
N SER A 199 15.65 -1.26 3.29
CA SER A 199 15.99 -0.93 1.91
C SER A 199 17.19 -1.74 1.39
N ASN A 200 17.27 -1.82 0.06
CA ASN A 200 18.44 -2.29 -0.68
C ASN A 200 19.02 -1.17 -1.57
N GLY A 201 19.84 -1.49 -2.55
CA GLY A 201 20.31 -0.58 -3.58
C GLY A 201 21.75 -0.08 -3.36
N ALA A 202 22.01 1.18 -3.73
CA ALA A 202 23.32 1.82 -3.65
C ALA A 202 23.84 1.88 -2.20
N ASP A 203 25.18 1.89 -2.03
CA ASP A 203 25.78 2.12 -0.71
C ASP A 203 25.97 3.62 -0.44
N TYR A 204 25.60 4.05 0.76
CA TYR A 204 25.66 5.42 1.22
C TYR A 204 25.84 5.51 2.74
N GLN A 205 26.02 6.74 3.28
CA GLN A 205 26.36 6.90 4.69
C GLN A 205 25.17 6.79 5.64
N TYR A 206 23.93 6.95 5.16
CA TYR A 206 22.72 6.92 5.99
C TYR A 206 22.38 5.50 6.46
N THR A 207 21.97 5.39 7.74
CA THR A 207 21.35 4.17 8.28
C THR A 207 19.85 4.18 8.03
N PHE A 208 19.23 5.36 8.08
CA PHE A 208 17.80 5.54 7.95
C PHE A 208 17.45 6.20 6.63
N THR A 209 16.66 5.52 5.81
CA THR A 209 15.95 6.10 4.67
C THR A 209 14.45 5.95 4.86
N TYR A 210 13.65 6.62 4.04
CA TYR A 210 12.20 6.58 4.22
C TYR A 210 11.44 6.79 2.92
N ILE A 211 10.25 6.20 2.84
CA ILE A 211 9.21 6.56 1.88
C ILE A 211 8.12 7.26 2.67
N SER A 212 7.69 8.42 2.21
CA SER A 212 6.53 9.14 2.74
C SER A 212 5.34 8.93 1.83
N THR A 213 4.14 8.85 2.40
CA THR A 213 2.89 8.90 1.63
C THR A 213 2.97 9.92 0.49
N PHE A 214 2.60 9.51 -0.71
CA PHE A 214 2.66 10.36 -1.89
C PHE A 214 1.85 11.64 -1.70
N LYS A 215 2.53 12.79 -1.77
CA LYS A 215 1.98 14.09 -1.35
C LYS A 215 0.69 14.44 -2.07
N GLU A 216 0.66 14.26 -3.38
CA GLU A 216 -0.45 14.64 -4.23
C GLU A 216 -1.68 13.75 -4.01
N ARG A 217 -1.48 12.45 -3.77
CA ARG A 217 -2.56 11.51 -3.44
C ARG A 217 -3.08 11.74 -2.02
N LEU A 218 -2.23 12.18 -1.08
CA LEU A 218 -2.69 12.56 0.26
C LEU A 218 -3.65 13.76 0.20
N GLY A 219 -3.41 14.67 -0.74
CA GLY A 219 -4.18 15.90 -0.94
C GLY A 219 -3.46 17.12 -0.38
N LYS A 220 -3.81 18.29 -0.91
CA LYS A 220 -3.04 19.51 -0.65
C LYS A 220 -2.92 19.86 0.85
N VAL A 221 -4.02 19.83 1.58
CA VAL A 221 -4.06 20.27 2.99
C VAL A 221 -3.19 19.37 3.87
N LEU A 222 -3.43 18.07 3.81
CA LEU A 222 -2.65 17.09 4.57
C LEU A 222 -1.23 16.94 4.03
N GLY A 223 -1.05 16.93 2.72
CA GLY A 223 0.25 16.80 2.09
C GLY A 223 1.20 17.94 2.45
N ASP A 224 0.72 19.19 2.40
CA ASP A 224 1.54 20.35 2.80
C ASP A 224 1.92 20.31 4.28
N TYR A 225 0.99 19.96 5.18
CA TYR A 225 1.30 19.80 6.60
C TYR A 225 2.27 18.64 6.86
N PHE A 226 2.02 17.49 6.24
CA PHE A 226 2.85 16.31 6.42
C PHE A 226 4.32 16.58 6.04
N TYR A 227 4.53 17.05 4.83
CA TYR A 227 5.90 17.29 4.31
C TYR A 227 6.61 18.47 4.95
N ASN A 228 5.91 19.58 5.22
CA ASN A 228 6.54 20.81 5.70
C ASN A 228 6.60 20.93 7.24
N SER A 229 5.89 20.04 7.96
CA SER A 229 5.81 20.15 9.43
C SER A 229 6.03 18.80 10.11
N TYR A 230 5.11 17.82 9.93
CA TYR A 230 5.16 16.60 10.72
C TYR A 230 6.37 15.71 10.36
N GLN A 231 6.52 15.34 9.10
CA GLN A 231 7.65 14.51 8.65
C GLN A 231 8.97 15.26 8.73
N ALA A 232 8.99 16.54 8.33
CA ALA A 232 10.18 17.36 8.46
C ALA A 232 10.64 17.46 9.92
N GLY A 233 9.72 17.65 10.85
CA GLY A 233 9.99 17.65 12.30
C GLY A 233 10.54 16.32 12.79
N ASN A 234 9.92 15.20 12.38
CA ASN A 234 10.38 13.86 12.75
C ASN A 234 11.84 13.61 12.29
N LEU A 235 12.17 14.00 11.06
CA LEU A 235 13.51 13.80 10.50
C LEU A 235 14.57 14.69 11.16
N GLU A 236 14.21 15.93 11.48
CA GLU A 236 15.09 16.84 12.19
C GLU A 236 15.37 16.37 13.63
N ASP A 237 14.35 15.86 14.32
CA ASP A 237 14.52 15.31 15.67
C ASP A 237 15.30 13.97 15.63
N LEU A 238 15.12 13.14 14.60
CA LEU A 238 15.91 11.94 14.38
C LEU A 238 17.40 12.27 14.16
N LYS A 239 17.68 13.33 13.40
CA LYS A 239 19.04 13.84 13.20
C LYS A 239 19.70 14.26 14.50
N LYS A 240 18.98 14.94 15.41
CA LYS A 240 19.47 15.31 16.75
C LYS A 240 19.85 14.09 17.59
N LEU A 241 19.20 12.95 17.35
CA LEU A 241 19.52 11.66 17.99
C LEU A 241 20.61 10.85 17.27
N GLY A 242 21.30 11.45 16.30
CA GLY A 242 22.46 10.89 15.61
C GLY A 242 22.16 10.14 14.32
N TYR A 243 20.92 10.18 13.81
CA TYR A 243 20.54 9.52 12.56
C TYR A 243 20.12 10.56 11.51
N GLU A 244 21.07 10.95 10.67
CA GLU A 244 20.71 11.67 9.45
C GLU A 244 19.96 10.72 8.50
N SER A 245 19.05 11.29 7.70
CA SER A 245 18.14 10.53 6.84
C SER A 245 18.12 11.08 5.41
N THR A 246 17.72 10.22 4.48
CA THR A 246 17.44 10.60 3.08
C THR A 246 16.16 9.90 2.63
N PRO A 247 15.39 10.48 1.70
CA PRO A 247 14.36 9.71 1.01
C PRO A 247 14.94 8.42 0.42
N TYR A 248 14.12 7.38 0.28
CA TYR A 248 14.49 6.11 -0.32
C TYR A 248 15.22 6.34 -1.66
N VAL A 249 16.43 5.80 -1.77
CA VAL A 249 17.30 6.01 -2.93
C VAL A 249 16.89 5.04 -4.04
N ASN A 250 15.90 5.44 -4.83
CA ASN A 250 15.32 4.61 -5.89
C ASN A 250 16.23 4.61 -7.13
N ILE A 251 17.40 4.01 -6.98
CA ILE A 251 18.40 3.86 -8.06
C ILE A 251 18.93 2.42 -8.11
N HIS A 252 18.97 1.87 -9.31
CA HIS A 252 19.45 0.53 -9.58
C HIS A 252 20.46 0.54 -10.75
N GLY A 253 21.67 0.01 -10.50
CA GLY A 253 22.68 -0.13 -11.54
C GLY A 253 23.42 1.16 -11.91
N ASP A 254 23.20 2.25 -11.20
CA ASP A 254 23.86 3.53 -11.38
C ASP A 254 24.19 4.15 -10.01
N VAL A 255 24.83 5.31 -10.00
CA VAL A 255 25.28 6.01 -8.79
C VAL A 255 24.29 7.10 -8.38
N PRO A 256 24.09 7.34 -7.06
CA PRO A 256 23.16 8.35 -6.57
C PRO A 256 23.46 9.79 -7.03
N GLU A 257 24.68 10.09 -7.44
CA GLU A 257 25.08 11.42 -7.94
C GLU A 257 24.32 11.88 -9.18
N VAL A 258 23.75 10.96 -9.96
CA VAL A 258 22.88 11.33 -11.11
C VAL A 258 21.55 11.95 -10.66
N GLY A 259 21.22 11.82 -9.38
CA GLY A 259 19.93 12.20 -8.80
C GLY A 259 18.92 11.05 -8.83
N PHE A 260 17.87 11.15 -8.03
CA PHE A 260 16.81 10.13 -7.98
C PHE A 260 15.43 10.75 -7.74
N ALA A 261 14.39 9.97 -8.02
CA ALA A 261 13.01 10.37 -7.83
C ALA A 261 12.41 9.78 -6.56
N SER A 262 11.40 10.44 -6.00
CA SER A 262 10.55 9.85 -4.97
C SER A 262 9.88 8.58 -5.50
N PHE A 263 9.72 7.60 -4.63
CA PHE A 263 8.93 6.42 -4.92
C PHE A 263 7.44 6.78 -4.91
N GLU A 264 6.70 6.38 -5.95
CA GLU A 264 5.25 6.50 -5.99
C GLU A 264 4.61 5.26 -5.36
N ASP A 265 4.11 5.41 -4.13
CA ASP A 265 3.35 4.37 -3.44
C ASP A 265 1.90 4.37 -3.94
N SER A 266 1.61 3.55 -4.95
CA SER A 266 0.23 3.34 -5.42
C SER A 266 -0.59 2.54 -4.38
N PRO A 267 -1.93 2.45 -4.51
CA PRO A 267 -2.78 1.78 -3.52
C PRO A 267 -2.49 0.30 -3.22
N ARG A 268 -1.72 -0.39 -4.08
CA ARG A 268 -1.25 -1.77 -3.80
C ARG A 268 -0.26 -1.84 -2.64
N TYR A 269 0.42 -0.74 -2.33
CA TYR A 269 1.38 -0.60 -1.22
C TYR A 269 0.70 -0.13 0.06
N SER A 270 1.32 -0.36 1.20
CA SER A 270 0.78 -0.06 2.52
C SER A 270 0.41 1.42 2.72
N THR A 271 1.34 2.33 2.45
CA THR A 271 1.11 3.77 2.59
C THR A 271 0.22 4.31 1.47
N GLY A 272 0.27 3.75 0.28
CA GLY A 272 -0.66 4.07 -0.81
C GLY A 272 -2.12 3.75 -0.44
N TYR A 273 -2.36 2.58 0.18
CA TYR A 273 -3.67 2.19 0.69
C TYR A 273 -4.15 3.10 1.83
N THR A 274 -3.30 3.31 2.86
CA THR A 274 -3.71 4.10 4.04
C THR A 274 -3.95 5.58 3.72
N THR A 275 -3.30 6.10 2.66
CA THR A 275 -3.55 7.44 2.10
C THR A 275 -5.00 7.61 1.62
N LEU A 276 -5.65 6.55 1.15
CA LEU A 276 -7.03 6.61 0.68
C LEU A 276 -8.01 6.98 1.81
N PHE A 277 -7.60 6.76 3.06
CA PHE A 277 -8.34 7.09 4.28
C PHE A 277 -7.70 8.24 5.08
N ASN A 278 -6.81 9.02 4.44
CA ASN A 278 -6.17 10.22 5.00
C ASN A 278 -5.30 9.97 6.24
N SER A 279 -4.71 8.78 6.40
CA SER A 279 -3.64 8.58 7.38
C SER A 279 -2.32 9.17 6.88
N LEU A 280 -1.56 9.80 7.78
CA LEU A 280 -0.19 10.25 7.50
C LEU A 280 0.73 9.04 7.56
N GLY A 281 1.23 8.59 6.41
CA GLY A 281 1.99 7.36 6.29
C GLY A 281 3.50 7.58 6.09
N THR A 282 4.31 6.78 6.77
CA THR A 282 5.75 6.69 6.53
C THR A 282 6.19 5.23 6.54
N VAL A 283 7.07 4.90 5.60
CA VAL A 283 7.80 3.64 5.57
C VAL A 283 9.25 3.93 5.97
N PRO A 284 9.66 3.68 7.23
CA PRO A 284 11.07 3.54 7.55
C PRO A 284 11.69 2.44 6.70
N GLU A 285 12.81 2.76 6.08
CA GLU A 285 13.57 1.88 5.19
C GLU A 285 15.03 1.91 5.64
N THR A 286 15.34 1.19 6.72
CA THR A 286 16.72 1.13 7.21
C THR A 286 17.61 0.37 6.21
N HIS A 287 18.85 0.84 6.02
CA HIS A 287 19.67 0.29 4.95
C HIS A 287 20.30 -1.06 5.30
N MET A 288 20.04 -2.06 4.48
CA MET A 288 20.48 -3.46 4.69
C MET A 288 21.98 -3.63 4.94
N LEU A 289 22.84 -2.76 4.38
CA LEU A 289 24.30 -2.84 4.55
C LEU A 289 24.78 -2.31 5.91
N LYS A 290 23.89 -1.71 6.72
CA LYS A 290 24.24 -1.21 8.06
C LYS A 290 24.04 -2.30 9.11
N PRO A 291 24.82 -2.28 10.22
CA PRO A 291 24.68 -3.24 11.30
C PRO A 291 23.25 -3.29 11.86
N TYR A 292 22.80 -4.49 12.21
CA TYR A 292 21.42 -4.72 12.66
C TYR A 292 21.04 -3.90 13.89
N ASP A 293 21.95 -3.79 14.88
CA ASP A 293 21.74 -2.97 16.08
C ASP A 293 21.48 -1.50 15.78
N LYS A 294 22.18 -0.94 14.77
CA LYS A 294 21.98 0.45 14.33
C LYS A 294 20.65 0.65 13.62
N ARG A 295 20.23 -0.35 12.85
CA ARG A 295 18.95 -0.32 12.14
C ARG A 295 17.77 -0.36 13.11
N VAL A 296 17.80 -1.28 14.08
CA VAL A 296 16.78 -1.40 15.14
C VAL A 296 16.71 -0.13 15.99
N ASP A 297 17.85 0.42 16.41
CA ASP A 297 17.90 1.66 17.19
C ASP A 297 17.34 2.87 16.42
N ALA A 298 17.66 2.99 15.13
CA ALA A 298 17.12 4.06 14.28
C ALA A 298 15.59 3.93 14.12
N THR A 299 15.08 2.72 13.92
CA THR A 299 13.64 2.44 13.81
C THR A 299 12.91 2.75 15.13
N TYR A 300 13.46 2.31 16.26
CA TYR A 300 12.93 2.62 17.59
C TYR A 300 12.82 4.13 17.81
N LYS A 301 13.92 4.87 17.55
CA LYS A 301 13.96 6.32 17.71
C LYS A 301 12.97 7.05 16.81
N TYR A 302 12.85 6.62 15.55
CA TYR A 302 11.87 7.20 14.64
C TYR A 302 10.43 7.00 15.11
N MET A 303 10.08 5.79 15.57
CA MET A 303 8.75 5.51 16.12
C MET A 303 8.46 6.34 17.37
N LEU A 304 9.44 6.47 18.27
CA LEU A 304 9.32 7.30 19.47
C LEU A 304 9.10 8.78 19.16
N ILE A 305 9.88 9.34 18.23
CA ILE A 305 9.75 10.73 17.77
C ILE A 305 8.38 10.94 17.13
N SER A 306 7.97 10.02 16.26
CA SER A 306 6.67 10.07 15.60
C SER A 306 5.50 10.07 16.60
N LEU A 307 5.61 9.27 17.66
CA LEU A 307 4.67 9.26 18.78
C LEU A 307 4.63 10.60 19.50
N GLN A 308 5.80 11.16 19.84
CA GLN A 308 5.91 12.43 20.56
C GLN A 308 5.34 13.61 19.75
N ASN A 309 5.63 13.66 18.45
CA ASN A 309 5.12 14.70 17.57
C ASN A 309 3.62 14.53 17.30
N LEU A 310 3.11 13.29 17.21
CA LEU A 310 1.66 13.03 17.16
C LEU A 310 0.97 13.46 18.45
N ASP A 311 1.55 13.15 19.62
CA ASP A 311 1.00 13.54 20.93
C ASP A 311 0.88 15.07 21.07
N LYS A 312 1.83 15.80 20.52
CA LYS A 312 1.83 17.27 20.47
C LYS A 312 0.78 17.83 19.51
N ASP A 313 0.70 17.27 18.30
CA ASP A 313 -0.05 17.86 17.18
C ASP A 313 -1.40 17.16 16.90
N TYR A 314 -1.87 16.24 17.74
CA TYR A 314 -3.02 15.38 17.49
C TYR A 314 -4.31 16.12 17.09
N LYS A 315 -4.64 17.25 17.75
CA LYS A 315 -5.82 18.05 17.42
C LYS A 315 -5.71 18.63 16.01
N LYS A 316 -4.54 19.18 15.68
CA LYS A 316 -4.26 19.75 14.36
C LYS A 316 -4.37 18.70 13.28
N ILE A 317 -3.80 17.52 13.48
CA ILE A 317 -3.87 16.42 12.51
C ILE A 317 -5.33 16.00 12.28
N LYS A 318 -6.11 15.81 13.34
CA LYS A 318 -7.54 15.47 13.23
C LYS A 318 -8.33 16.53 12.47
N GLN A 319 -8.12 17.80 12.77
CA GLN A 319 -8.77 18.90 12.06
C GLN A 319 -8.40 18.93 10.58
N LEU A 320 -7.11 18.78 10.25
CA LEU A 320 -6.63 18.79 8.87
C LEU A 320 -7.15 17.59 8.06
N ARG A 321 -7.33 16.41 8.69
CA ARG A 321 -7.96 15.25 8.04
C ARG A 321 -9.40 15.54 7.61
N ILE A 322 -10.18 16.19 8.48
CA ILE A 322 -11.57 16.61 8.18
C ILE A 322 -11.58 17.65 7.05
N GLU A 323 -10.67 18.64 7.13
CA GLU A 323 -10.57 19.70 6.13
C GLU A 323 -10.14 19.15 4.77
N ASN A 324 -9.21 18.21 4.75
CA ASN A 324 -8.72 17.58 3.53
C ASN A 324 -9.82 16.86 2.76
N LEU A 325 -10.79 16.24 3.45
CA LEU A 325 -11.93 15.59 2.79
C LEU A 325 -12.82 16.57 2.01
N LYS A 326 -12.88 17.85 2.42
CA LYS A 326 -13.69 18.87 1.72
C LYS A 326 -13.21 19.17 0.30
N GLN A 327 -12.00 18.74 -0.07
CA GLN A 327 -11.47 18.88 -1.43
C GLN A 327 -12.13 17.90 -2.41
N TYR A 328 -12.64 16.78 -1.89
CA TYR A 328 -13.19 15.67 -2.67
C TYR A 328 -14.71 15.70 -2.67
N GLN A 329 -15.28 16.46 -3.59
CA GLN A 329 -16.73 16.61 -3.72
C GLN A 329 -17.17 16.29 -5.14
N ALA A 330 -18.42 15.84 -5.31
CA ALA A 330 -19.01 15.62 -6.61
C ALA A 330 -18.82 16.85 -7.53
N GLY A 331 -18.49 16.63 -8.78
CA GLY A 331 -18.19 17.66 -9.77
C GLY A 331 -16.75 18.18 -9.78
N LYS A 332 -15.93 17.88 -8.75
CA LYS A 332 -14.50 18.23 -8.73
C LYS A 332 -13.67 17.20 -9.51
N GLN A 333 -12.49 17.62 -9.95
CA GLN A 333 -11.53 16.73 -10.61
C GLN A 333 -10.71 15.96 -9.57
N TYR A 334 -10.47 14.67 -9.83
CA TYR A 334 -9.60 13.80 -9.04
C TYR A 334 -8.56 13.14 -9.95
N GLY A 335 -7.27 13.24 -9.59
CA GLY A 335 -6.17 12.59 -10.31
C GLY A 335 -6.10 11.11 -9.96
N ILE A 336 -6.17 10.24 -10.98
CA ILE A 336 -6.15 8.77 -10.83
C ILE A 336 -4.86 8.12 -11.33
N ARG A 337 -4.05 8.86 -12.08
CA ARG A 337 -2.73 8.44 -12.57
C ARG A 337 -1.76 9.60 -12.43
N TRP A 338 -0.52 9.30 -12.08
CA TRP A 338 0.50 10.29 -11.77
C TRP A 338 1.81 9.96 -12.49
N LYS A 339 2.66 10.94 -12.67
CA LYS A 339 4.07 10.78 -13.04
C LYS A 339 4.91 11.84 -12.36
N ILE A 340 6.17 11.50 -12.07
CA ILE A 340 7.15 12.47 -11.59
C ILE A 340 7.46 13.46 -12.71
N ASP A 341 7.42 14.75 -12.39
CA ASP A 341 7.81 15.85 -13.29
C ASP A 341 9.34 15.95 -13.32
N SER A 342 9.95 15.35 -14.32
CA SER A 342 11.41 15.34 -14.51
C SER A 342 12.01 16.72 -14.83
N THR A 343 11.18 17.73 -15.06
CA THR A 343 11.63 19.12 -15.29
C THR A 343 11.81 19.91 -14.00
N LYS A 344 11.24 19.39 -12.87
CA LYS A 344 11.26 20.03 -11.56
C LYS A 344 12.02 19.19 -10.54
N TYR A 345 13.01 19.77 -9.92
CA TYR A 345 13.79 19.11 -8.87
C TYR A 345 14.15 20.09 -7.75
N SER A 346 14.36 19.56 -6.56
CA SER A 346 15.07 20.23 -5.47
C SER A 346 16.52 19.75 -5.42
N SER A 347 17.41 20.56 -4.84
CA SER A 347 18.77 20.15 -4.54
C SER A 347 18.84 19.66 -3.09
N MET A 348 19.48 18.53 -2.86
CA MET A 348 19.79 18.03 -1.52
C MET A 348 21.29 17.73 -1.37
N ASP A 349 21.83 17.91 -0.18
CA ASP A 349 23.16 17.46 0.16
C ASP A 349 23.10 15.96 0.48
N PHE A 350 23.66 15.15 -0.40
CA PHE A 350 23.68 13.70 -0.29
C PHE A 350 25.02 13.18 0.19
N LYS A 351 25.01 12.35 1.22
CA LYS A 351 26.20 11.70 1.80
C LYS A 351 26.35 10.28 1.26
N GLY A 352 27.21 10.12 0.30
CA GLY A 352 27.47 8.85 -0.38
C GLY A 352 28.91 8.38 -0.26
N TYR A 353 29.21 7.34 -1.03
CA TYR A 353 30.55 6.83 -1.26
C TYR A 353 30.83 6.82 -2.76
N GLU A 354 32.10 7.09 -3.17
CA GLU A 354 32.47 7.16 -4.57
C GLU A 354 32.16 5.83 -5.28
N GLY A 355 31.28 5.88 -6.29
CA GLY A 355 30.97 4.74 -7.14
C GLY A 355 32.00 4.60 -8.26
N LYS A 356 32.55 3.39 -8.43
CA LYS A 356 33.55 3.05 -9.44
C LYS A 356 33.22 1.75 -10.13
N TYR A 357 33.81 1.55 -11.30
CA TYR A 357 33.74 0.30 -12.03
C TYR A 357 35.09 -0.40 -12.02
N LYS A 358 35.06 -1.70 -11.81
CA LYS A 358 36.23 -2.61 -11.95
C LYS A 358 35.82 -3.90 -12.66
N PRO A 359 36.76 -4.65 -13.24
CA PRO A 359 36.44 -5.97 -13.79
C PRO A 359 35.84 -6.89 -12.73
N SER A 360 34.80 -7.60 -13.09
CA SER A 360 34.20 -8.66 -12.26
C SER A 360 35.10 -9.89 -12.29
N GLU A 361 35.41 -10.44 -11.14
CA GLU A 361 36.14 -11.71 -11.03
C GLU A 361 35.31 -12.91 -11.55
N ILE A 362 33.99 -12.77 -11.65
CA ILE A 362 33.08 -13.82 -12.12
C ILE A 362 32.89 -13.75 -13.64
N SER A 363 32.55 -12.55 -14.16
CA SER A 363 32.16 -12.39 -15.58
C SER A 363 33.20 -11.70 -16.44
N GLY A 364 34.24 -11.11 -15.86
CA GLY A 364 35.19 -10.24 -16.53
C GLY A 364 34.64 -8.91 -17.02
N LYS A 365 33.33 -8.67 -16.87
CA LYS A 365 32.65 -7.42 -17.28
C LYS A 365 32.81 -6.32 -16.22
N PRO A 366 32.69 -5.03 -16.57
CA PRO A 366 32.67 -3.96 -15.59
C PRO A 366 31.55 -4.16 -14.55
N ARG A 367 31.90 -4.10 -13.26
CA ARG A 367 30.93 -4.09 -12.16
C ARG A 367 31.07 -2.84 -11.32
N LEU A 368 29.95 -2.28 -10.89
CA LEU A 368 29.90 -1.18 -9.94
C LEU A 368 30.35 -1.64 -8.55
N TYR A 369 31.12 -0.80 -7.84
CA TYR A 369 31.38 -0.92 -6.42
C TYR A 369 31.46 0.49 -5.79
N TYR A 370 31.20 0.58 -4.50
CA TYR A 370 31.27 1.82 -3.74
C TYR A 370 32.51 1.79 -2.84
N ASP A 371 33.37 2.83 -2.99
CA ASP A 371 34.61 2.95 -2.22
C ASP A 371 34.33 3.65 -0.88
N ARG A 372 34.09 2.86 0.18
CA ARG A 372 33.81 3.41 1.53
C ARG A 372 34.94 4.21 2.13
N THR A 373 36.18 4.12 1.60
CA THR A 373 37.32 4.95 2.01
C THR A 373 37.25 6.36 1.41
N LYS A 374 36.31 6.59 0.50
CA LYS A 374 36.07 7.87 -0.18
C LYS A 374 34.63 8.35 0.02
N PRO A 375 34.28 8.72 1.27
CA PRO A 375 32.97 9.34 1.54
C PRO A 375 32.92 10.73 0.93
N PHE A 376 31.71 11.15 0.51
CA PHE A 376 31.48 12.50 0.00
C PHE A 376 30.17 13.09 0.52
N THR A 377 30.07 14.42 0.43
CA THR A 377 28.80 15.15 0.47
C THR A 377 28.69 15.96 -0.82
N LYS A 378 27.70 15.66 -1.66
CA LYS A 378 27.48 16.33 -2.95
C LYS A 378 26.05 16.82 -3.06
N LYS A 379 25.86 17.97 -3.73
CA LYS A 379 24.51 18.39 -4.13
C LYS A 379 24.03 17.54 -5.29
N ILE A 380 22.92 16.87 -5.08
CA ILE A 380 22.26 16.04 -6.11
C ILE A 380 20.84 16.51 -6.36
N LYS A 381 20.26 16.10 -7.49
CA LYS A 381 18.88 16.39 -7.83
C LYS A 381 17.94 15.39 -7.18
N LEU A 382 16.87 15.89 -6.56
CA LEU A 382 15.78 15.08 -6.03
C LEU A 382 14.47 15.50 -6.70
N PHE A 383 13.86 14.56 -7.43
CA PHE A 383 12.62 14.77 -8.17
C PHE A 383 11.44 14.29 -7.31
N THR A 384 10.70 15.22 -6.71
CA THR A 384 9.59 14.92 -5.79
C THR A 384 8.24 15.47 -6.26
N THR A 385 8.23 16.34 -7.26
CA THR A 385 7.00 16.91 -7.80
C THR A 385 6.34 15.90 -8.72
N ALA A 386 5.08 15.57 -8.48
CA ALA A 386 4.30 14.76 -9.39
C ALA A 386 3.19 15.57 -10.07
N VAL A 387 2.83 15.16 -11.27
CA VAL A 387 1.72 15.72 -12.03
C VAL A 387 0.76 14.61 -12.43
N PRO A 388 -0.55 14.85 -12.33
CA PRO A 388 -1.51 13.85 -12.76
C PRO A 388 -1.52 13.71 -14.29
N THR A 389 -1.60 12.47 -14.75
CA THR A 389 -1.68 12.12 -16.18
C THR A 389 -3.05 11.58 -16.58
N GLY A 390 -3.95 11.39 -15.61
CA GLY A 390 -5.34 11.01 -15.81
C GLY A 390 -6.22 11.61 -14.73
N TYR A 391 -7.41 12.06 -15.13
CA TYR A 391 -8.39 12.65 -14.23
C TYR A 391 -9.77 12.07 -14.44
N ILE A 392 -10.56 12.05 -13.36
CA ILE A 392 -12.01 11.86 -13.44
C ILE A 392 -12.73 13.04 -12.79
N THR A 393 -13.95 13.32 -13.26
CA THR A 393 -14.89 14.15 -12.50
C THR A 393 -15.56 13.26 -11.47
N ILE A 394 -15.48 13.61 -10.19
CA ILE A 394 -16.08 12.84 -9.09
C ILE A 394 -17.61 12.80 -9.30
N PRO A 395 -18.23 11.61 -9.45
CA PRO A 395 -19.68 11.50 -9.55
C PRO A 395 -20.33 11.68 -8.16
N LYS A 396 -21.63 11.90 -8.11
CA LYS A 396 -22.39 11.88 -6.85
C LYS A 396 -22.53 10.48 -6.28
N TYR A 397 -22.75 9.51 -7.20
CA TYR A 397 -22.93 8.11 -6.82
C TYR A 397 -22.30 7.17 -7.86
N TYR A 398 -21.93 5.99 -7.39
CA TYR A 398 -21.74 4.81 -8.23
C TYR A 398 -22.92 3.86 -8.04
N VAL A 399 -23.29 3.14 -9.11
CA VAL A 399 -24.28 2.07 -9.05
C VAL A 399 -23.60 0.76 -9.41
N ILE A 400 -23.71 -0.25 -8.54
CA ILE A 400 -23.02 -1.52 -8.64
C ILE A 400 -24.06 -2.64 -8.67
N PRO A 401 -24.13 -3.43 -9.75
CA PRO A 401 -24.97 -4.61 -9.80
C PRO A 401 -24.60 -5.63 -8.71
N ARG A 402 -25.57 -6.25 -8.09
CA ARG A 402 -25.37 -7.29 -7.04
C ARG A 402 -24.55 -8.48 -7.51
N SER A 403 -24.50 -8.73 -8.82
CA SER A 403 -23.66 -9.76 -9.43
C SER A 403 -22.16 -9.52 -9.23
N GLN A 404 -21.76 -8.28 -8.92
CA GLN A 404 -20.38 -7.90 -8.62
C GLN A 404 -20.07 -8.13 -7.13
N TYR A 405 -20.39 -9.28 -6.59
CA TYR A 405 -20.34 -9.60 -5.17
C TYR A 405 -18.93 -9.44 -4.57
N ARG A 406 -17.87 -9.80 -5.31
CA ARG A 406 -16.47 -9.59 -4.86
C ARG A 406 -16.17 -8.11 -4.59
N VAL A 407 -16.57 -7.23 -5.51
CA VAL A 407 -16.43 -5.78 -5.35
C VAL A 407 -17.21 -5.28 -4.14
N ILE A 408 -18.45 -5.75 -3.97
CA ILE A 408 -19.33 -5.38 -2.85
C ILE A 408 -18.72 -5.83 -1.51
N GLU A 409 -18.13 -7.01 -1.44
CA GLU A 409 -17.43 -7.52 -0.25
C GLU A 409 -16.22 -6.68 0.11
N GLU A 410 -15.39 -6.30 -0.88
CA GLU A 410 -14.25 -5.41 -0.66
C GLU A 410 -14.68 -4.03 -0.15
N LEU A 411 -15.71 -3.44 -0.75
CA LEU A 411 -16.27 -2.17 -0.29
C LEU A 411 -16.78 -2.25 1.16
N ARG A 412 -17.47 -3.35 1.54
CA ARG A 412 -17.94 -3.58 2.92
C ARG A 412 -16.79 -3.71 3.91
N ARG A 413 -15.77 -4.50 3.57
CA ARG A 413 -14.58 -4.69 4.42
C ARG A 413 -13.90 -3.35 4.69
N ASN A 414 -13.87 -2.49 3.69
CA ASN A 414 -13.34 -1.13 3.77
C ASN A 414 -14.33 -0.10 4.35
N GLN A 415 -15.40 -0.57 5.01
CA GLN A 415 -16.43 0.24 5.68
C GLN A 415 -17.12 1.29 4.79
N ILE A 416 -17.13 1.06 3.47
CA ILE A 416 -17.88 1.91 2.54
C ILE A 416 -19.38 1.71 2.74
N GLN A 417 -20.07 2.83 2.97
CA GLN A 417 -21.54 2.84 3.12
C GLN A 417 -22.21 2.70 1.76
N MET A 418 -23.08 1.71 1.63
CA MET A 418 -23.84 1.42 0.42
C MET A 418 -25.32 1.29 0.75
N LYS A 419 -26.17 1.79 -0.14
CA LYS A 419 -27.62 1.61 -0.03
C LYS A 419 -28.10 0.62 -1.08
N MET A 420 -28.89 -0.36 -0.66
CA MET A 420 -29.50 -1.32 -1.57
C MET A 420 -30.69 -0.69 -2.28
N ILE A 421 -30.82 -0.89 -3.58
CA ILE A 421 -31.99 -0.54 -4.39
C ILE A 421 -33.13 -1.46 -3.98
N GLN A 422 -34.28 -0.89 -3.56
CA GLN A 422 -35.39 -1.65 -2.98
C GLN A 422 -36.37 -2.21 -4.02
N ARG A 423 -36.40 -1.62 -5.22
CA ARG A 423 -37.27 -2.03 -6.33
C ARG A 423 -36.56 -1.80 -7.66
N ASP A 424 -36.95 -2.56 -8.67
CA ASP A 424 -36.44 -2.34 -10.03
C ASP A 424 -36.63 -0.88 -10.45
N SER A 425 -35.58 -0.30 -10.97
CA SER A 425 -35.51 1.13 -11.25
C SER A 425 -34.70 1.40 -12.51
N THR A 426 -35.17 2.35 -13.32
CA THR A 426 -34.41 2.85 -14.46
C THR A 426 -33.82 4.21 -14.11
N ILE A 427 -32.50 4.33 -14.19
CA ILE A 427 -31.74 5.48 -13.70
C ILE A 427 -30.93 6.06 -14.86
N ALA A 428 -30.88 7.38 -14.96
CA ALA A 428 -29.97 8.09 -15.88
C ALA A 428 -28.54 7.97 -15.33
N VAL A 429 -27.65 7.37 -16.09
CA VAL A 429 -26.27 7.09 -15.69
C VAL A 429 -25.29 7.40 -16.80
N GLN A 430 -24.05 7.67 -16.42
CA GLN A 430 -22.90 7.55 -17.31
C GLN A 430 -22.31 6.17 -17.15
N SER A 431 -22.21 5.43 -18.26
CA SER A 431 -21.60 4.10 -18.35
C SER A 431 -20.25 4.17 -19.04
N TYR A 432 -19.43 3.16 -18.80
CA TYR A 432 -18.15 2.96 -19.47
C TYR A 432 -18.18 1.71 -20.36
N LYS A 433 -17.56 1.81 -21.52
CA LYS A 433 -17.10 0.66 -22.32
C LYS A 433 -15.58 0.67 -22.29
N ILE A 434 -14.96 -0.45 -21.95
CA ILE A 434 -13.50 -0.60 -21.99
C ILE A 434 -13.08 -0.53 -23.46
N ASN A 435 -12.36 0.53 -23.82
CA ASN A 435 -11.89 0.75 -25.18
C ASN A 435 -10.62 -0.08 -25.44
N ASP A 436 -9.60 0.12 -24.62
CA ASP A 436 -8.33 -0.59 -24.74
C ASP A 436 -7.65 -0.76 -23.37
N PHE A 437 -6.77 -1.74 -23.27
CA PHE A 437 -5.92 -1.99 -22.11
C PHE A 437 -4.74 -2.88 -22.52
N LYS A 438 -3.66 -2.78 -21.78
CA LYS A 438 -2.52 -3.70 -21.85
C LYS A 438 -2.57 -4.69 -20.71
N THR A 439 -1.88 -5.81 -20.87
CA THR A 439 -1.77 -6.86 -19.83
C THR A 439 -0.31 -7.29 -19.72
N VAL A 440 0.18 -7.51 -18.51
CA VAL A 440 1.53 -8.05 -18.29
C VAL A 440 1.67 -9.45 -18.90
N LYS A 441 2.84 -9.77 -19.43
CA LYS A 441 3.10 -11.07 -20.07
C LYS A 441 3.16 -12.24 -19.08
N ASN A 442 3.70 -11.99 -17.90
CA ASN A 442 3.86 -12.99 -16.84
C ASN A 442 2.95 -12.61 -15.66
N PRO A 443 2.49 -13.59 -14.88
CA PRO A 443 1.74 -13.30 -13.66
C PRO A 443 2.52 -12.36 -12.73
N TYR A 444 1.82 -11.37 -12.19
CA TYR A 444 2.32 -10.46 -11.18
C TYR A 444 1.42 -10.57 -9.95
N GLU A 445 1.98 -11.09 -8.86
CA GLU A 445 1.25 -11.30 -7.60
C GLU A 445 -0.11 -12.00 -7.78
N GLY A 446 -0.09 -13.10 -8.55
CA GLY A 446 -1.27 -13.94 -8.83
C GLY A 446 -2.19 -13.46 -9.94
N HIS A 447 -1.90 -12.33 -10.59
CA HIS A 447 -2.74 -11.71 -11.60
C HIS A 447 -2.00 -11.45 -12.92
N TYR A 448 -2.71 -11.51 -14.02
CA TYR A 448 -2.29 -10.90 -15.28
C TYR A 448 -2.76 -9.44 -15.28
N LEU A 449 -2.05 -8.60 -14.51
CA LEU A 449 -2.40 -7.21 -14.23
C LEU A 449 -2.62 -6.41 -15.53
N HIS A 450 -3.76 -5.71 -15.62
CA HIS A 450 -4.01 -4.75 -16.68
C HIS A 450 -3.41 -3.38 -16.35
N PHE A 451 -3.09 -2.62 -17.39
CA PHE A 451 -2.56 -1.27 -17.27
C PHE A 451 -2.82 -0.46 -18.56
N GLU A 452 -2.63 0.85 -18.50
CA GLU A 452 -2.96 1.77 -19.58
C GLU A 452 -4.39 1.62 -20.10
N THR A 453 -5.30 1.30 -19.19
CA THR A 453 -6.72 1.16 -19.49
C THR A 453 -7.32 2.47 -19.93
N THR A 454 -8.14 2.43 -20.98
CA THR A 454 -8.91 3.54 -21.50
C THR A 454 -10.38 3.18 -21.67
N VAL A 455 -11.26 4.17 -21.53
CA VAL A 455 -12.71 3.96 -21.61
C VAL A 455 -13.39 4.92 -22.57
N GLU A 456 -14.47 4.46 -23.18
CA GLU A 456 -15.47 5.27 -23.85
C GLU A 456 -16.63 5.53 -22.87
N LYS A 457 -17.07 6.80 -22.81
CA LYS A 457 -18.15 7.27 -21.92
C LYS A 457 -19.44 7.44 -22.71
N SER A 458 -20.54 6.96 -22.15
CA SER A 458 -21.87 7.17 -22.75
C SER A 458 -22.94 7.42 -21.67
N ASP A 459 -23.78 8.41 -21.89
CA ASP A 459 -24.92 8.70 -21.03
C ASP A 459 -26.13 7.91 -21.52
N LYS A 460 -26.81 7.20 -20.63
CA LYS A 460 -27.97 6.38 -20.98
C LYS A 460 -28.90 6.17 -19.82
N MET A 461 -30.14 5.81 -20.12
CA MET A 461 -31.07 5.22 -19.16
C MET A 461 -30.73 3.73 -19.01
N GLN A 462 -30.46 3.29 -17.77
CA GLN A 462 -30.14 1.89 -17.48
C GLN A 462 -31.03 1.34 -16.38
N SER A 463 -31.50 0.12 -16.59
CA SER A 463 -32.30 -0.61 -15.59
C SER A 463 -31.38 -1.30 -14.59
N PHE A 464 -31.75 -1.20 -13.32
CA PHE A 464 -31.12 -1.86 -12.18
C PHE A 464 -32.18 -2.63 -11.41
N SER A 465 -31.80 -3.77 -10.88
CA SER A 465 -32.71 -4.64 -10.15
C SER A 465 -32.75 -4.32 -8.65
N ALA A 466 -33.81 -4.68 -7.99
CA ALA A 466 -33.83 -4.75 -6.53
C ALA A 466 -32.67 -5.62 -6.03
N GLY A 467 -31.91 -5.11 -5.05
CA GLY A 467 -30.71 -5.76 -4.54
C GLY A 467 -29.38 -5.21 -5.11
N ASP A 468 -29.40 -4.41 -6.17
CA ASP A 468 -28.23 -3.65 -6.62
C ASP A 468 -27.90 -2.54 -5.61
N TYR A 469 -26.69 -1.98 -5.68
CA TYR A 469 -26.22 -1.03 -4.67
C TYR A 469 -25.93 0.35 -5.25
N ILE A 470 -26.28 1.39 -4.48
CA ILE A 470 -25.87 2.77 -4.72
C ILE A 470 -24.84 3.16 -3.67
N VAL A 471 -23.71 3.69 -4.11
CA VAL A 471 -22.57 4.12 -3.29
C VAL A 471 -22.41 5.62 -3.41
N SER A 472 -22.65 6.34 -2.32
CA SER A 472 -22.43 7.80 -2.30
C SER A 472 -20.95 8.12 -2.22
N THR A 473 -20.49 9.12 -2.97
CA THR A 473 -19.13 9.66 -2.85
C THR A 473 -18.96 10.64 -1.68
N SER A 474 -20.07 11.06 -1.06
CA SER A 474 -20.06 11.94 0.13
C SER A 474 -19.80 11.13 1.41
N GLN A 475 -18.61 10.52 1.53
CA GLN A 475 -18.21 9.74 2.70
C GLN A 475 -16.69 9.71 2.85
N GLU A 476 -16.19 9.28 4.03
CA GLU A 476 -14.75 9.28 4.38
C GLU A 476 -13.90 8.48 3.38
N GLY A 477 -14.39 7.35 2.89
CA GLY A 477 -13.69 6.47 1.95
C GLY A 477 -13.77 6.88 0.47
N ILE A 478 -14.08 8.14 0.16
CA ILE A 478 -14.26 8.61 -1.23
C ILE A 478 -13.08 8.28 -2.14
N LYS A 479 -11.84 8.44 -1.67
CA LYS A 479 -10.64 8.13 -2.47
C LYS A 479 -10.55 6.63 -2.78
N TYR A 480 -10.84 5.77 -1.80
CA TYR A 480 -10.90 4.32 -2.00
C TYR A 480 -11.96 3.94 -3.05
N ILE A 481 -13.16 4.52 -2.96
CA ILE A 481 -14.24 4.30 -3.93
C ILE A 481 -13.76 4.64 -5.35
N ILE A 482 -13.13 5.78 -5.53
CA ILE A 482 -12.64 6.23 -6.85
C ILE A 482 -11.51 5.33 -7.34
N GLU A 483 -10.46 5.13 -6.55
CA GLU A 483 -9.28 4.36 -6.96
C GLU A 483 -9.58 2.89 -7.26
N THR A 484 -10.69 2.34 -6.73
CA THR A 484 -11.10 0.97 -6.99
C THR A 484 -12.12 0.83 -8.12
N LEU A 485 -13.07 1.77 -8.24
CA LEU A 485 -14.19 1.65 -9.18
C LEU A 485 -13.97 2.35 -10.53
N GLU A 486 -13.02 3.26 -10.63
CA GLU A 486 -12.65 3.88 -11.91
C GLU A 486 -11.66 2.99 -12.66
N PRO A 487 -12.03 2.39 -13.80
CA PRO A 487 -11.21 1.37 -14.45
C PRO A 487 -9.85 1.89 -14.95
N GLU A 488 -9.73 3.19 -15.17
CA GLU A 488 -8.48 3.86 -15.58
C GLU A 488 -7.53 4.15 -14.41
N ALA A 489 -7.94 3.96 -13.13
CA ALA A 489 -7.05 4.13 -11.99
C ALA A 489 -6.00 3.01 -11.93
N ILE A 490 -4.78 3.37 -11.47
CA ILE A 490 -3.61 2.48 -11.57
C ILE A 490 -3.82 1.11 -10.90
N ASP A 491 -4.50 1.09 -9.76
CA ASP A 491 -4.79 -0.10 -8.97
C ASP A 491 -6.28 -0.41 -8.88
N SER A 492 -7.04 -0.06 -9.94
CA SER A 492 -8.48 -0.34 -10.00
C SER A 492 -8.78 -1.84 -9.93
N PHE A 493 -9.97 -2.18 -9.49
CA PHE A 493 -10.46 -3.56 -9.54
C PHE A 493 -10.50 -4.11 -10.97
N PHE A 494 -10.68 -3.25 -11.99
CA PHE A 494 -10.54 -3.69 -13.38
C PHE A 494 -9.10 -4.12 -13.67
N ASN A 495 -8.12 -3.33 -13.32
CA ASN A 495 -6.71 -3.64 -13.56
C ASN A 495 -6.26 -4.89 -12.77
N TRP A 496 -6.87 -5.18 -11.62
CA TRP A 496 -6.66 -6.40 -10.84
C TRP A 496 -7.60 -7.56 -11.20
N ASN A 497 -8.14 -7.59 -12.43
CA ASN A 497 -8.89 -8.70 -13.04
C ASN A 497 -10.24 -9.07 -12.35
N PHE A 498 -10.83 -8.17 -11.55
CA PHE A 498 -12.14 -8.45 -10.94
C PHE A 498 -13.27 -8.53 -11.97
N PHE A 499 -13.06 -7.97 -13.16
CA PHE A 499 -14.07 -7.83 -14.21
C PHE A 499 -13.71 -8.54 -15.51
N ASP A 500 -12.74 -9.44 -15.55
CA ASP A 500 -12.24 -10.07 -16.79
C ASP A 500 -13.31 -10.78 -17.60
N GLY A 501 -14.41 -11.17 -16.95
CA GLY A 501 -15.57 -11.71 -17.65
C GLY A 501 -16.12 -10.82 -18.76
N ILE A 502 -15.96 -9.47 -18.66
CA ILE A 502 -16.50 -8.54 -19.67
C ILE A 502 -15.63 -8.44 -20.93
N VAL A 503 -14.35 -8.80 -20.86
CA VAL A 503 -13.41 -8.69 -22.00
C VAL A 503 -13.34 -9.98 -22.82
N ALA A 504 -13.99 -11.03 -22.38
CA ALA A 504 -14.10 -12.30 -23.11
C ALA A 504 -15.42 -12.35 -23.87
N GLN A 505 -15.34 -12.56 -25.19
CA GLN A 505 -16.50 -12.80 -26.04
C GLN A 505 -17.16 -14.15 -25.63
N LYS A 506 -18.50 -14.22 -25.65
CA LYS A 506 -19.28 -15.40 -25.22
C LYS A 506 -19.88 -16.15 -26.40
N GLU A 507 -20.32 -15.44 -27.44
CA GLU A 507 -20.98 -16.01 -28.59
C GLU A 507 -20.08 -15.96 -29.83
N TYR A 508 -20.14 -16.99 -30.65
CA TYR A 508 -19.33 -17.17 -31.84
C TYR A 508 -20.22 -17.60 -33.02
N TYR A 509 -19.63 -17.72 -34.20
CA TYR A 509 -20.30 -18.18 -35.42
C TYR A 509 -19.55 -19.35 -36.05
N SER A 510 -20.28 -20.16 -36.85
CA SER A 510 -19.67 -21.17 -37.72
C SER A 510 -19.40 -20.55 -39.08
N ALA A 511 -18.12 -20.45 -39.46
CA ALA A 511 -17.69 -19.69 -40.65
C ALA A 511 -18.43 -20.13 -41.92
N TYR A 512 -18.59 -21.44 -42.16
CA TYR A 512 -19.23 -21.98 -43.36
C TYR A 512 -20.73 -21.64 -43.50
N ILE A 513 -21.42 -21.32 -42.37
CA ILE A 513 -22.80 -20.84 -42.38
C ILE A 513 -22.83 -19.30 -42.42
N PHE A 514 -21.97 -18.69 -41.67
CA PHE A 514 -21.97 -17.22 -41.56
C PHE A 514 -21.51 -16.52 -42.85
N GLU A 515 -20.77 -17.19 -43.71
CA GLU A 515 -20.34 -16.70 -45.02
C GLU A 515 -21.54 -16.17 -45.82
N ASP A 516 -22.61 -16.98 -45.95
CA ASP A 516 -23.83 -16.58 -46.66
C ASP A 516 -24.54 -15.42 -45.95
N THR A 517 -24.60 -15.50 -44.62
CA THR A 517 -25.19 -14.42 -43.80
C THR A 517 -24.42 -13.11 -43.96
N ALA A 518 -23.09 -13.14 -43.96
CA ALA A 518 -22.22 -12.00 -44.13
C ALA A 518 -22.41 -11.36 -45.51
N ALA A 519 -22.51 -12.18 -46.56
CA ALA A 519 -22.78 -11.70 -47.90
C ALA A 519 -24.13 -10.96 -47.99
N GLU A 520 -25.19 -11.53 -47.36
CA GLU A 520 -26.52 -10.90 -47.31
C GLU A 520 -26.50 -9.58 -46.50
N LEU A 521 -25.76 -9.54 -45.38
CA LEU A 521 -25.57 -8.30 -44.58
C LEU A 521 -24.93 -7.19 -45.40
N LEU A 522 -23.84 -7.49 -46.11
CA LEU A 522 -23.17 -6.54 -46.98
C LEU A 522 -24.05 -6.09 -48.15
N LYS A 523 -24.93 -6.94 -48.66
CA LYS A 523 -25.91 -6.61 -49.71
C LYS A 523 -27.01 -5.69 -49.19
N LYS A 524 -27.52 -5.92 -47.98
CA LYS A 524 -28.61 -5.14 -47.37
C LYS A 524 -28.15 -3.80 -46.79
N ASP A 525 -27.00 -3.77 -46.14
CA ASP A 525 -26.43 -2.57 -45.52
C ASP A 525 -25.31 -1.97 -46.35
N LYS A 526 -25.66 -0.98 -47.18
CA LYS A 526 -24.70 -0.25 -48.04
C LYS A 526 -23.64 0.51 -47.20
N GLY A 527 -23.94 0.91 -45.96
CA GLY A 527 -23.01 1.57 -45.08
C GLY A 527 -21.94 0.59 -44.54
N LEU A 528 -22.36 -0.57 -44.09
CA LEU A 528 -21.49 -1.67 -43.68
C LEU A 528 -20.56 -2.08 -44.84
N ARG A 529 -21.13 -2.31 -46.02
CA ARG A 529 -20.35 -2.66 -47.21
C ARG A 529 -19.27 -1.63 -47.51
N ARG A 530 -19.62 -0.33 -47.54
CA ARG A 530 -18.65 0.75 -47.81
C ARG A 530 -17.51 0.76 -46.77
N ARG A 531 -17.80 0.57 -45.49
CA ARG A 531 -16.76 0.48 -44.43
C ARG A 531 -15.88 -0.77 -44.61
N PHE A 532 -16.48 -1.89 -44.95
CA PHE A 532 -15.77 -3.15 -45.22
C PHE A 532 -14.79 -3.01 -46.40
N GLU A 533 -15.25 -2.50 -47.56
CA GLU A 533 -14.43 -2.30 -48.73
C GLU A 533 -13.30 -1.28 -48.48
N ALA A 534 -13.60 -0.21 -47.74
CA ALA A 534 -12.58 0.78 -47.38
C ALA A 534 -11.47 0.17 -46.52
N LYS A 535 -11.84 -0.67 -45.51
CA LYS A 535 -10.86 -1.37 -44.69
C LYS A 535 -10.04 -2.37 -45.53
N LYS A 536 -10.67 -3.11 -46.40
CA LYS A 536 -10.00 -4.07 -47.30
C LYS A 536 -9.01 -3.38 -48.23
N ALA A 537 -9.35 -2.18 -48.74
CA ALA A 537 -8.47 -1.40 -49.60
C ALA A 537 -7.27 -0.77 -48.84
N SER A 538 -7.44 -0.42 -47.56
CA SER A 538 -6.41 0.25 -46.76
C SER A 538 -5.50 -0.69 -45.98
N ASP A 539 -5.87 -1.97 -45.78
CA ASP A 539 -5.18 -2.94 -44.93
C ASP A 539 -4.94 -4.24 -45.73
N LYS A 540 -3.73 -4.36 -46.28
CA LYS A 540 -3.33 -5.52 -47.10
C LYS A 540 -3.43 -6.85 -46.35
N LYS A 541 -3.05 -6.90 -45.07
CA LYS A 541 -3.14 -8.14 -44.27
C LYS A 541 -4.59 -8.55 -44.12
N PHE A 542 -5.46 -7.62 -43.80
CA PHE A 542 -6.90 -7.86 -43.72
C PHE A 542 -7.48 -8.31 -45.07
N ALA A 543 -7.03 -7.73 -46.19
CA ALA A 543 -7.48 -8.09 -47.51
C ALA A 543 -7.10 -9.53 -47.94
N GLU A 544 -6.03 -10.08 -47.35
CA GLU A 544 -5.53 -11.45 -47.61
C GLU A 544 -6.03 -12.49 -46.59
N ASP A 545 -6.75 -12.06 -45.53
CA ASP A 545 -7.22 -12.92 -44.42
C ASP A 545 -8.75 -13.01 -44.42
N GLY A 546 -9.29 -14.08 -45.01
CA GLY A 546 -10.74 -14.32 -45.03
C GLY A 546 -11.39 -14.49 -43.66
N THR A 547 -10.67 -15.07 -42.68
CA THR A 547 -11.17 -15.20 -41.32
C THR A 547 -11.30 -13.82 -40.64
N ALA A 548 -10.28 -12.97 -40.77
CA ALA A 548 -10.34 -11.61 -40.26
C ALA A 548 -11.46 -10.78 -40.90
N GLN A 549 -11.77 -11.04 -42.19
CA GLN A 549 -12.88 -10.40 -42.88
C GLN A 549 -14.24 -10.81 -42.32
N LEU A 550 -14.45 -12.10 -42.11
CA LEU A 550 -15.68 -12.62 -41.49
C LEU A 550 -15.83 -12.14 -40.05
N ASP A 551 -14.78 -12.18 -39.24
CA ASP A 551 -14.76 -11.64 -37.88
C ASP A 551 -15.14 -10.16 -37.86
N TRP A 552 -14.61 -9.38 -38.77
CA TRP A 552 -14.94 -7.96 -38.87
C TRP A 552 -16.42 -7.74 -39.19
N ILE A 553 -16.99 -8.52 -40.13
CA ILE A 553 -18.41 -8.42 -40.49
C ILE A 553 -19.27 -8.86 -39.28
N TYR A 554 -18.90 -9.95 -38.59
CA TYR A 554 -19.60 -10.42 -37.41
C TYR A 554 -19.64 -9.36 -36.31
N ILE A 555 -18.48 -8.77 -35.96
CA ILE A 555 -18.36 -7.70 -34.94
C ILE A 555 -19.20 -6.46 -35.30
N ASN A 556 -19.37 -6.16 -36.58
CA ASN A 556 -20.18 -5.04 -37.06
C ASN A 556 -21.62 -5.44 -37.44
N SER A 557 -22.06 -6.64 -37.08
CA SER A 557 -23.39 -7.16 -37.36
C SER A 557 -24.33 -7.04 -36.15
N PRO A 558 -25.66 -7.17 -36.35
CA PRO A 558 -26.61 -7.24 -35.23
C PRO A 558 -26.50 -8.50 -34.39
N TYR A 559 -25.69 -9.48 -34.78
CA TYR A 559 -25.45 -10.72 -34.05
C TYR A 559 -24.34 -10.60 -33.01
N PHE A 560 -23.53 -9.55 -33.08
CA PHE A 560 -22.47 -9.33 -32.11
C PHE A 560 -23.03 -8.87 -30.75
N GLU A 561 -22.45 -9.36 -29.67
CA GLU A 561 -22.84 -9.08 -28.28
C GLU A 561 -22.39 -7.70 -27.77
N GLU A 562 -22.55 -6.64 -28.59
CA GLU A 562 -22.08 -5.29 -28.29
C GLU A 562 -22.60 -4.73 -26.96
N LYS A 563 -23.80 -5.15 -26.54
CA LYS A 563 -24.45 -4.70 -25.30
C LYS A 563 -23.79 -5.25 -24.04
N THR A 564 -22.96 -6.28 -24.15
CA THR A 564 -22.30 -6.95 -23.02
C THR A 564 -20.78 -6.94 -23.14
N PHE A 565 -20.24 -7.06 -24.36
CA PHE A 565 -18.82 -7.12 -24.60
C PHE A 565 -18.13 -5.79 -24.24
N ARG A 566 -17.14 -5.88 -23.33
CA ARG A 566 -16.41 -4.74 -22.78
C ARG A 566 -17.26 -3.68 -22.07
N GLN A 567 -18.52 -3.96 -21.76
CA GLN A 567 -19.37 -3.04 -20.98
C GLN A 567 -19.00 -3.13 -19.50
N TYR A 568 -18.48 -2.04 -18.96
CA TYR A 568 -18.10 -1.98 -17.55
C TYR A 568 -19.37 -1.97 -16.67
N PRO A 569 -19.50 -2.86 -15.67
CA PRO A 569 -20.76 -3.05 -14.98
C PRO A 569 -21.09 -1.94 -13.97
N VAL A 570 -20.08 -1.19 -13.51
CA VAL A 570 -20.27 -0.10 -12.54
C VAL A 570 -20.61 1.18 -13.29
N CYS A 571 -21.72 1.79 -12.96
CA CYS A 571 -22.19 3.02 -13.57
C CYS A 571 -22.04 4.21 -12.62
N ARG A 572 -22.06 5.43 -13.18
CA ARG A 572 -21.87 6.70 -12.46
C ARG A 572 -23.12 7.57 -12.57
N ILE A 573 -23.45 8.28 -11.49
CA ILE A 573 -24.46 9.36 -11.49
C ILE A 573 -23.70 10.66 -11.19
N LEU A 574 -23.61 11.54 -12.18
CA LEU A 574 -22.87 12.79 -12.11
C LEU A 574 -23.59 13.88 -11.27
#